data_7d54e5c454198342bd32dc589d2dba0e
#
_entry.id   7d54e5c454198342bd32dc589d2dba0e
#
_cell.length_a   1.000
_cell.length_b   1.000
_cell.length_c   1.000
_cell.angle_alpha   90.00
_cell.angle_beta   90.00
_cell.angle_gamma   90.00
#
_symmetry.space_group_name_H-M   'P 1'
#
loop_
_entity.id
_entity.type
_entity.pdbx_description
1 polymer ?
#
loop_
_entity_poly.entity_id
_entity_poly.type
_entity_poly.pdbx_seq_one_letter_code
_entity_poly.pdbx_strand_id
1 'polypeptide(L)'
;MWANCVSLPPRESFYSSLTGNTISESDYAHAENVWKRFSIRTLGEYSDLYLKIDVLLLADIFENFRDKCIESYGLDPAYYYTLPGYTWDAMLKYTNVTFELLTDIDMVLFVERGIRGGLSQCSNRYAHANNKYMQSYDSLKPSSYLMYFDVNNLYGWAMCQPLPYADFQWVSNILNFDVSSITLDSPTGYILEVDLEYPQHLHDAHTDLPFCPTSRLVNARTSFSQPCTIRSVT
;
A
#
# COMPACT_ATOMS: atom_id res chain seq x y z
N MET A 1 31.04 1.18 17.82
CA MET A 1 31.72 0.05 18.52
C MET A 1 31.94 -1.15 17.62
N TRP A 2 30.97 -1.57 16.81
CA TRP A 2 31.11 -2.73 15.91
C TRP A 2 32.06 -2.52 14.71
N ALA A 3 32.16 -1.31 14.18
CA ALA A 3 32.97 -1.00 12.99
C ALA A 3 34.46 -1.35 13.14
N ASN A 4 34.98 -1.38 14.37
CA ASN A 4 36.40 -1.69 14.65
C ASN A 4 36.67 -3.18 14.94
N CYS A 5 35.66 -4.08 14.79
CA CYS A 5 35.91 -5.51 14.92
C CYS A 5 36.82 -5.99 13.79
N VAL A 6 37.92 -6.68 14.17
CA VAL A 6 38.99 -7.12 13.24
C VAL A 6 38.73 -8.53 12.66
N SER A 7 37.56 -9.10 12.90
CA SER A 7 37.13 -10.39 12.35
C SER A 7 35.63 -10.39 12.17
N LEU A 8 35.16 -11.28 11.30
CA LEU A 8 33.72 -11.59 11.24
C LEU A 8 33.26 -12.15 12.60
N PRO A 9 32.10 -11.68 13.11
CA PRO A 9 31.47 -12.31 14.27
C PRO A 9 31.16 -13.79 13.97
N PRO A 10 31.11 -14.66 14.98
CA PRO A 10 30.73 -16.04 14.76
C PRO A 10 29.28 -16.12 14.28
N ARG A 11 28.94 -17.17 13.53
CA ARG A 11 27.65 -17.36 12.87
C ARG A 11 26.45 -17.22 13.85
N GLU A 12 26.63 -17.66 15.07
CA GLU A 12 25.61 -17.62 16.13
C GLU A 12 25.23 -16.18 16.52
N SER A 13 26.14 -15.23 16.31
CA SER A 13 25.87 -13.80 16.60
C SER A 13 24.86 -13.18 15.66
N PHE A 14 24.54 -13.85 14.52
CA PHE A 14 23.54 -13.42 13.56
C PHE A 14 22.15 -14.01 13.82
N TYR A 15 21.94 -14.58 15.00
CA TYR A 15 20.62 -15.05 15.40
C TYR A 15 19.62 -13.91 15.52
N SER A 16 18.50 -14.04 14.79
CA SER A 16 17.38 -13.09 14.83
C SER A 16 16.29 -13.64 15.76
N SER A 17 16.00 -12.93 16.83
CA SER A 17 14.88 -13.27 17.72
C SER A 17 13.52 -13.07 17.04
N LEU A 18 13.45 -12.28 15.95
CA LEU A 18 12.23 -12.04 15.18
C LEU A 18 11.87 -13.26 14.34
N THR A 19 12.85 -13.86 13.66
CA THR A 19 12.63 -15.00 12.76
C THR A 19 12.90 -16.36 13.42
N GLY A 20 13.58 -16.39 14.59
CA GLY A 20 14.03 -17.60 15.25
C GLY A 20 15.18 -18.32 14.54
N ASN A 21 15.79 -17.71 13.54
CA ASN A 21 16.81 -18.30 12.71
C ASN A 21 18.13 -17.51 12.77
N THR A 22 19.24 -18.21 12.47
CA THR A 22 20.52 -17.59 12.13
C THR A 22 20.74 -17.67 10.62
N ILE A 23 21.79 -17.01 10.11
CA ILE A 23 22.16 -17.09 8.70
C ILE A 23 22.56 -18.51 8.30
N SER A 24 22.41 -18.84 7.00
CA SER A 24 22.79 -20.14 6.47
C SER A 24 24.32 -20.34 6.51
N GLU A 25 24.78 -21.59 6.46
CA GLU A 25 26.21 -21.90 6.36
C GLU A 25 26.81 -21.36 5.04
N SER A 26 26.06 -21.44 3.96
CA SER A 26 26.48 -20.92 2.67
C SER A 26 26.70 -19.42 2.68
N ASP A 27 25.80 -18.66 3.33
CA ASP A 27 25.91 -17.19 3.40
C ASP A 27 27.09 -16.79 4.29
N TYR A 28 27.30 -17.51 5.39
CA TYR A 28 28.45 -17.25 6.25
C TYR A 28 29.78 -17.55 5.52
N ALA A 29 29.86 -18.67 4.83
CA ALA A 29 31.03 -19.03 4.02
C ALA A 29 31.26 -18.01 2.89
N HIS A 30 30.21 -17.49 2.29
CA HIS A 30 30.30 -16.40 1.31
C HIS A 30 30.89 -15.13 1.94
N ALA A 31 30.41 -14.73 3.09
CA ALA A 31 30.94 -13.56 3.82
C ALA A 31 32.43 -13.72 4.17
N GLU A 32 32.84 -14.90 4.62
CA GLU A 32 34.27 -15.21 4.84
C GLU A 32 35.11 -15.14 3.58
N ASN A 33 34.59 -15.61 2.47
CA ASN A 33 35.27 -15.57 1.17
C ASN A 33 35.47 -14.12 0.69
N VAL A 34 34.40 -13.27 0.82
CA VAL A 34 34.46 -11.84 0.53
C VAL A 34 35.52 -11.16 1.41
N TRP A 35 35.50 -11.43 2.72
CA TRP A 35 36.48 -10.89 3.66
C TRP A 35 37.91 -11.17 3.24
N LYS A 36 38.22 -12.42 2.90
CA LYS A 36 39.55 -12.86 2.45
C LYS A 36 39.92 -12.28 1.08
N ARG A 37 39.00 -12.33 0.13
CA ARG A 37 39.25 -11.90 -1.26
C ARG A 37 39.52 -10.43 -1.40
N PHE A 38 38.84 -9.59 -0.61
CA PHE A 38 39.03 -8.14 -0.63
C PHE A 38 39.99 -7.64 0.45
N SER A 39 40.68 -8.54 1.15
CA SER A 39 41.66 -8.20 2.20
C SER A 39 41.10 -7.26 3.25
N ILE A 40 39.86 -7.49 3.65
CA ILE A 40 39.14 -6.67 4.63
C ILE A 40 39.75 -6.88 6.00
N ARG A 41 39.98 -5.79 6.73
CA ARG A 41 40.63 -5.78 8.04
C ARG A 41 39.67 -5.54 9.19
N THR A 42 38.56 -4.85 8.90
CA THR A 42 37.55 -4.51 9.93
C THR A 42 36.14 -4.73 9.40
N LEU A 43 35.19 -4.93 10.29
CA LEU A 43 33.77 -5.01 9.93
C LEU A 43 33.25 -3.70 9.30
N GLY A 44 33.85 -2.56 9.66
CA GLY A 44 33.57 -1.28 9.00
C GLY A 44 33.95 -1.31 7.52
N GLU A 45 35.18 -1.81 7.18
CA GLU A 45 35.60 -1.96 5.77
C GLU A 45 34.70 -2.94 5.00
N TYR A 46 34.19 -3.99 5.65
CA TYR A 46 33.23 -4.92 5.05
C TYR A 46 31.90 -4.20 4.73
N SER A 47 31.38 -3.45 5.68
CA SER A 47 30.17 -2.64 5.50
C SER A 47 30.32 -1.59 4.40
N ASP A 48 31.47 -0.91 4.35
CA ASP A 48 31.78 0.07 3.31
C ASP A 48 31.85 -0.55 1.91
N LEU A 49 32.44 -1.74 1.79
CA LEU A 49 32.47 -2.48 0.52
C LEU A 49 31.05 -2.83 0.07
N TYR A 50 30.25 -3.37 0.98
CA TYR A 50 28.87 -3.74 0.70
C TYR A 50 28.04 -2.52 0.25
N LEU A 51 28.11 -1.44 1.00
CA LEU A 51 27.42 -0.17 0.67
C LEU A 51 27.84 0.36 -0.70
N LYS A 52 29.13 0.33 -1.03
CA LYS A 52 29.61 0.78 -2.36
C LYS A 52 29.02 -0.03 -3.49
N ILE A 53 28.96 -1.38 -3.32
CA ILE A 53 28.40 -2.26 -4.33
C ILE A 53 26.91 -1.96 -4.50
N ASP A 54 26.15 -1.85 -3.40
CA ASP A 54 24.73 -1.58 -3.47
C ASP A 54 24.43 -0.23 -4.14
N VAL A 55 25.18 0.81 -3.80
CA VAL A 55 25.00 2.14 -4.41
C VAL A 55 25.29 2.12 -5.91
N LEU A 56 26.38 1.44 -6.34
CA LEU A 56 26.71 1.35 -7.76
C LEU A 56 25.68 0.53 -8.54
N LEU A 57 25.25 -0.60 -8.01
CA LEU A 57 24.18 -1.40 -8.63
C LEU A 57 22.86 -0.63 -8.72
N LEU A 58 22.52 0.09 -7.67
CA LEU A 58 21.32 0.94 -7.68
C LEU A 58 21.42 2.05 -8.73
N ALA A 59 22.59 2.66 -8.86
CA ALA A 59 22.84 3.68 -9.90
C ALA A 59 22.65 3.11 -11.30
N ASP A 60 23.23 1.94 -11.60
CA ASP A 60 23.10 1.28 -12.90
C ASP A 60 21.63 0.92 -13.21
N ILE A 61 20.88 0.41 -12.22
CA ILE A 61 19.45 0.11 -12.37
C ILE A 61 18.66 1.40 -12.61
N PHE A 62 18.98 2.47 -11.87
CA PHE A 62 18.30 3.74 -12.02
C PHE A 62 18.57 4.39 -13.40
N GLU A 63 19.79 4.36 -13.91
CA GLU A 63 20.09 4.87 -15.25
C GLU A 63 19.35 4.08 -16.34
N ASN A 64 19.29 2.76 -16.24
CA ASN A 64 18.48 1.96 -17.15
C ASN A 64 16.98 2.32 -17.07
N PHE A 65 16.49 2.58 -15.88
CA PHE A 65 15.11 3.04 -15.67
C PHE A 65 14.87 4.43 -16.30
N ARG A 66 15.83 5.39 -16.13
CA ARG A 66 15.78 6.71 -16.76
C ARG A 66 15.67 6.61 -18.27
N ASP A 67 16.53 5.81 -18.88
CA ASP A 67 16.54 5.63 -20.33
C ASP A 67 15.18 5.13 -20.83
N LYS A 68 14.60 4.14 -20.16
CA LYS A 68 13.27 3.60 -20.50
C LYS A 68 12.16 4.62 -20.30
N CYS A 69 12.21 5.43 -19.26
CA CYS A 69 11.26 6.49 -18.99
C CYS A 69 11.33 7.59 -20.04
N ILE A 70 12.52 8.02 -20.41
CA ILE A 70 12.74 9.03 -21.45
C ILE A 70 12.29 8.50 -22.82
N GLU A 71 12.63 7.25 -23.15
CA GLU A 71 12.23 6.61 -24.40
C GLU A 71 10.71 6.51 -24.52
N SER A 72 10.01 6.12 -23.44
CA SER A 72 8.58 5.83 -23.45
C SER A 72 7.71 7.09 -23.34
N TYR A 73 8.10 8.02 -22.49
CA TYR A 73 7.26 9.18 -22.14
C TYR A 73 7.93 10.53 -22.42
N GLY A 74 9.24 10.55 -22.71
CA GLY A 74 10.01 11.79 -22.86
C GLY A 74 10.06 12.60 -21.57
N LEU A 75 10.03 11.93 -20.42
CA LEU A 75 10.15 12.50 -19.07
C LEU A 75 11.29 11.83 -18.34
N ASP A 76 12.15 12.64 -17.73
CA ASP A 76 13.27 12.13 -16.93
C ASP A 76 12.86 11.98 -15.46
N PRO A 77 12.81 10.74 -14.92
CA PRO A 77 12.41 10.49 -13.54
C PRO A 77 13.33 11.11 -12.51
N ALA A 78 14.54 11.51 -12.87
CA ALA A 78 15.48 12.21 -11.97
C ALA A 78 14.97 13.60 -11.50
N TYR A 79 14.00 14.19 -12.21
CA TYR A 79 13.38 15.46 -11.81
C TYR A 79 12.17 15.29 -10.90
N TYR A 80 11.82 14.07 -10.53
CA TYR A 80 10.67 13.77 -9.70
C TYR A 80 11.10 13.29 -8.31
N TYR A 81 10.44 13.81 -7.29
CA TYR A 81 10.71 13.40 -5.91
C TYR A 81 10.19 12.01 -5.60
N THR A 82 9.08 11.60 -6.25
CA THR A 82 8.45 10.30 -6.04
C THR A 82 8.00 9.67 -7.35
N LEU A 83 7.96 8.34 -7.41
CA LEU A 83 7.40 7.62 -8.55
C LEU A 83 5.92 7.93 -8.82
N PRO A 84 5.03 8.08 -7.82
CA PRO A 84 3.66 8.55 -8.07
C PRO A 84 3.57 9.88 -8.80
N GLY A 85 4.40 10.87 -8.46
CA GLY A 85 4.46 12.14 -9.17
C GLY A 85 4.89 11.99 -10.63
N TYR A 86 5.93 11.17 -10.87
CA TYR A 86 6.37 10.85 -12.22
C TYR A 86 5.28 10.16 -13.04
N THR A 87 4.64 9.12 -12.49
CA THR A 87 3.61 8.35 -13.21
C THR A 87 2.36 9.17 -13.51
N TRP A 88 2.04 10.14 -12.65
CA TRP A 88 0.96 11.10 -12.88
C TRP A 88 1.23 11.95 -14.13
N ASP A 89 2.38 12.58 -14.20
CA ASP A 89 2.75 13.41 -15.36
C ASP A 89 2.93 12.57 -16.63
N ALA A 90 3.47 11.35 -16.52
CA ALA A 90 3.58 10.42 -17.62
C ALA A 90 2.20 10.03 -18.19
N MET A 91 1.24 9.77 -17.31
CA MET A 91 -0.14 9.47 -17.68
C MET A 91 -0.80 10.66 -18.39
N LEU A 92 -0.70 11.87 -17.83
CA LEU A 92 -1.24 13.08 -18.45
C LEU A 92 -0.64 13.33 -19.84
N LYS A 93 0.68 13.19 -19.95
CA LYS A 93 1.39 13.38 -21.21
C LYS A 93 1.02 12.32 -22.26
N TYR A 94 0.88 11.08 -21.85
CA TYR A 94 0.54 9.96 -22.73
C TYR A 94 -0.90 10.01 -23.20
N THR A 95 -1.85 10.32 -22.31
CA THR A 95 -3.29 10.31 -22.60
C THR A 95 -3.79 11.63 -23.18
N ASN A 96 -3.04 12.73 -22.99
CA ASN A 96 -3.47 14.10 -23.28
C ASN A 96 -4.80 14.49 -22.58
N VAL A 97 -5.12 13.85 -21.47
CA VAL A 97 -6.30 14.18 -20.66
C VAL A 97 -6.06 15.48 -19.92
N THR A 98 -7.06 16.35 -19.91
CA THR A 98 -7.07 17.58 -19.14
C THR A 98 -8.07 17.42 -17.99
N PHE A 99 -7.60 17.57 -16.74
CA PHE A 99 -8.46 17.53 -15.57
C PHE A 99 -9.01 18.93 -15.25
N GLU A 100 -10.28 18.98 -14.91
CA GLU A 100 -10.87 20.12 -14.26
C GLU A 100 -10.45 20.13 -12.77
N LEU A 101 -10.01 21.28 -12.27
CA LEU A 101 -9.66 21.42 -10.87
C LEU A 101 -10.91 21.77 -10.06
N LEU A 102 -11.07 21.15 -8.91
CA LEU A 102 -12.07 21.54 -7.94
C LEU A 102 -11.76 22.95 -7.41
N THR A 103 -12.65 23.89 -7.67
CA THR A 103 -12.52 25.31 -7.21
C THR A 103 -13.43 25.63 -6.03
N ASP A 104 -14.46 24.83 -5.79
CA ASP A 104 -15.34 24.93 -4.65
C ASP A 104 -14.65 24.30 -3.42
N ILE A 105 -14.39 25.09 -2.41
CA ILE A 105 -13.70 24.64 -1.17
C ILE A 105 -14.47 23.54 -0.44
N ASP A 106 -15.80 23.56 -0.49
CA ASP A 106 -16.63 22.55 0.17
C ASP A 106 -16.51 21.19 -0.57
N MET A 107 -16.41 21.21 -1.91
CA MET A 107 -16.13 20.01 -2.68
C MET A 107 -14.73 19.45 -2.39
N VAL A 108 -13.72 20.30 -2.31
CA VAL A 108 -12.35 19.89 -1.96
C VAL A 108 -12.34 19.21 -0.60
N LEU A 109 -12.91 19.82 0.42
CA LEU A 109 -13.00 19.28 1.78
C LEU A 109 -13.83 18.00 1.84
N PHE A 110 -14.86 17.89 1.03
CA PHE A 110 -15.68 16.68 0.94
C PHE A 110 -14.89 15.50 0.38
N VAL A 111 -14.19 15.69 -0.74
CA VAL A 111 -13.36 14.65 -1.35
C VAL A 111 -12.20 14.29 -0.43
N GLU A 112 -11.51 15.28 0.16
CA GLU A 112 -10.39 15.06 1.07
C GLU A 112 -10.78 14.21 2.28
N ARG A 113 -11.95 14.45 2.87
CA ARG A 113 -12.48 13.62 3.96
C ARG A 113 -12.77 12.18 3.55
N GLY A 114 -13.09 11.95 2.29
CA GLY A 114 -13.33 10.62 1.72
C GLY A 114 -12.06 9.84 1.41
N ILE A 115 -10.91 10.51 1.26
CA ILE A 115 -9.63 9.86 1.00
C ILE A 115 -9.16 9.17 2.28
N ARG A 116 -9.17 7.83 2.27
CA ARG A 116 -8.75 7.01 3.42
C ARG A 116 -7.73 6.00 2.99
N GLY A 117 -6.69 5.83 3.80
CA GLY A 117 -5.77 4.72 3.68
C GLY A 117 -6.43 3.42 4.18
N GLY A 118 -5.98 2.28 3.65
CA GLY A 118 -6.35 0.99 4.19
C GLY A 118 -5.71 0.75 5.56
N LEU A 119 -6.42 0.02 6.42
CA LEU A 119 -5.87 -0.51 7.67
C LEU A 119 -5.54 -1.99 7.47
N SER A 120 -4.28 -2.34 7.66
CA SER A 120 -3.83 -3.73 7.70
C SER A 120 -3.22 -4.00 9.07
N GLN A 121 -3.88 -4.82 9.86
CA GLN A 121 -3.37 -5.25 11.16
C GLN A 121 -3.84 -6.66 11.48
N CYS A 122 -3.08 -7.35 12.31
CA CYS A 122 -3.56 -8.57 12.93
C CYS A 122 -4.46 -8.19 14.11
N SER A 123 -5.76 -8.46 14.01
CA SER A 123 -6.76 -8.14 15.05
C SER A 123 -6.51 -8.92 16.34
N ASN A 124 -6.07 -10.17 16.21
CA ASN A 124 -5.63 -11.00 17.31
C ASN A 124 -4.11 -11.11 17.30
N ARG A 125 -3.47 -11.03 18.47
CA ARG A 125 -2.01 -11.14 18.57
C ARG A 125 -1.45 -12.48 18.12
N TYR A 126 -2.28 -13.51 18.15
CA TYR A 126 -1.91 -14.88 17.84
C TYR A 126 -3.09 -15.61 17.19
N ALA A 127 -2.82 -16.32 16.13
CA ALA A 127 -3.75 -17.25 15.51
C ALA A 127 -3.03 -18.56 15.18
N HIS A 128 -3.70 -19.68 15.41
CA HIS A 128 -3.18 -21.00 15.10
C HIS A 128 -4.25 -21.80 14.35
N ALA A 129 -3.90 -22.30 13.18
CA ALA A 129 -4.80 -23.13 12.41
C ALA A 129 -4.99 -24.49 13.06
N ASN A 130 -6.15 -25.12 12.82
CA ASN A 130 -6.41 -26.50 13.19
C ASN A 130 -6.99 -27.24 11.98
N ASN A 131 -6.17 -27.98 11.26
CA ASN A 131 -6.62 -28.73 10.11
C ASN A 131 -5.79 -30.00 9.89
N LYS A 132 -6.31 -30.90 9.06
CA LYS A 132 -5.71 -32.22 8.81
C LYS A 132 -4.31 -32.23 8.22
N TYR A 133 -3.81 -31.10 7.76
CA TYR A 133 -2.45 -31.00 7.21
C TYR A 133 -1.41 -30.58 8.25
N MET A 134 -1.86 -30.28 9.47
CA MET A 134 -0.98 -29.88 10.58
C MET A 134 -0.63 -31.05 11.47
N GLN A 135 0.59 -31.09 11.96
CA GLN A 135 1.05 -32.10 12.95
C GLN A 135 0.28 -32.02 14.27
N SER A 136 -0.16 -30.82 14.64
CA SER A 136 -0.91 -30.51 15.86
C SER A 136 -2.42 -30.59 15.67
N TYR A 137 -2.90 -31.27 14.62
CA TYR A 137 -4.34 -31.39 14.32
C TYR A 137 -5.11 -32.06 15.44
N ASP A 138 -6.15 -31.39 15.91
CA ASP A 138 -7.10 -31.89 16.89
C ASP A 138 -8.47 -32.05 16.22
N SER A 139 -8.88 -33.31 16.01
CA SER A 139 -10.15 -33.65 15.33
C SER A 139 -11.41 -33.32 16.14
N LEU A 140 -11.25 -33.02 17.45
CA LEU A 140 -12.36 -32.64 18.33
C LEU A 140 -12.70 -31.14 18.24
N LYS A 141 -11.81 -30.36 17.61
CA LYS A 141 -12.01 -28.93 17.40
C LYS A 141 -12.45 -28.64 15.97
N PRO A 142 -13.16 -27.52 15.73
CA PRO A 142 -13.50 -27.09 14.38
C PRO A 142 -12.26 -26.95 13.51
N SER A 143 -12.34 -27.38 12.25
CA SER A 143 -11.28 -27.16 11.29
C SER A 143 -11.15 -25.66 10.96
N SER A 144 -9.94 -25.13 11.05
CA SER A 144 -9.63 -23.75 10.71
C SER A 144 -8.34 -23.65 9.89
N TYR A 145 -8.30 -22.66 9.02
CA TYR A 145 -7.19 -22.38 8.13
C TYR A 145 -6.76 -20.93 8.28
N LEU A 146 -5.46 -20.67 8.29
CA LEU A 146 -4.92 -19.33 8.16
C LEU A 146 -4.55 -19.12 6.72
N MET A 147 -5.06 -18.06 6.12
CA MET A 147 -4.79 -17.70 4.74
C MET A 147 -4.28 -16.26 4.70
N TYR A 148 -3.20 -16.07 3.98
CA TYR A 148 -2.69 -14.74 3.66
C TYR A 148 -3.17 -14.34 2.27
N PHE A 149 -3.82 -13.19 2.17
CA PHE A 149 -4.26 -12.62 0.90
C PHE A 149 -3.58 -11.28 0.70
N ASP A 150 -3.05 -11.11 -0.49
CA ASP A 150 -2.57 -9.83 -0.98
C ASP A 150 -3.20 -9.53 -2.33
N VAL A 151 -3.60 -8.29 -2.53
CA VAL A 151 -4.17 -7.84 -3.80
C VAL A 151 -3.07 -7.27 -4.65
N ASN A 152 -2.54 -8.07 -5.55
CA ASN A 152 -1.49 -7.66 -6.47
C ASN A 152 -1.94 -6.48 -7.32
N ASN A 153 -1.13 -5.41 -7.28
CA ASN A 153 -1.34 -4.21 -8.09
C ASN A 153 -2.72 -3.56 -7.92
N LEU A 154 -3.23 -3.47 -6.69
CA LEU A 154 -4.53 -2.86 -6.39
C LEU A 154 -4.64 -1.42 -6.90
N TYR A 155 -3.59 -0.63 -6.76
CA TYR A 155 -3.56 0.75 -7.26
C TYR A 155 -3.64 0.80 -8.79
N GLY A 156 -2.92 -0.07 -9.49
CA GLY A 156 -2.99 -0.17 -10.94
C GLY A 156 -4.38 -0.56 -11.42
N TRP A 157 -5.01 -1.52 -10.75
CA TRP A 157 -6.41 -1.88 -11.04
C TRP A 157 -7.37 -0.70 -10.83
N ALA A 158 -7.24 0.03 -9.73
CA ALA A 158 -8.07 1.21 -9.45
C ALA A 158 -7.89 2.30 -10.50
N MET A 159 -6.66 2.52 -10.96
CA MET A 159 -6.35 3.50 -12.01
C MET A 159 -6.89 3.10 -13.40
N CYS A 160 -7.17 1.82 -13.63
CA CYS A 160 -7.81 1.33 -14.86
C CYS A 160 -9.33 1.45 -14.85
N GLN A 161 -9.93 1.84 -13.72
CA GLN A 161 -11.38 2.04 -13.64
C GLN A 161 -11.75 3.44 -14.15
N PRO A 162 -13.00 3.65 -14.56
CA PRO A 162 -13.50 4.99 -14.90
C PRO A 162 -13.30 5.94 -13.70
N LEU A 163 -12.59 7.05 -13.95
CA LEU A 163 -12.29 8.05 -12.94
C LEU A 163 -12.93 9.39 -13.33
N PRO A 164 -13.41 10.19 -12.37
CA PRO A 164 -13.95 11.51 -12.63
C PRO A 164 -12.83 12.44 -13.10
N TYR A 165 -13.09 13.24 -14.14
CA TYR A 165 -12.09 14.17 -14.64
C TYR A 165 -12.60 15.60 -14.86
N ALA A 166 -13.92 15.82 -14.97
CA ALA A 166 -14.50 17.15 -15.21
C ALA A 166 -15.97 17.23 -14.82
N ASP A 167 -16.55 18.43 -14.96
CA ASP A 167 -17.98 18.76 -14.75
C ASP A 167 -18.47 18.41 -13.35
N PHE A 168 -17.69 18.79 -12.34
CA PHE A 168 -18.01 18.53 -10.93
C PHE A 168 -19.15 19.43 -10.46
N GLN A 169 -20.25 18.84 -9.97
CA GLN A 169 -21.44 19.54 -9.54
C GLN A 169 -22.06 18.90 -8.29
N TRP A 170 -22.64 19.74 -7.44
CA TRP A 170 -23.46 19.27 -6.34
C TRP A 170 -24.82 18.76 -6.84
N VAL A 171 -25.25 17.60 -6.33
CA VAL A 171 -26.60 17.12 -6.62
C VAL A 171 -27.61 17.81 -5.71
N SER A 172 -28.54 18.54 -6.31
CA SER A 172 -29.52 19.34 -5.59
C SER A 172 -30.71 18.53 -5.03
N ASN A 173 -31.05 17.39 -5.65
CA ASN A 173 -32.22 16.58 -5.24
C ASN A 173 -31.79 15.18 -4.78
N ILE A 174 -31.38 15.11 -3.53
CA ILE A 174 -30.86 13.90 -2.90
C ILE A 174 -31.98 12.95 -2.46
N LEU A 175 -33.15 13.48 -2.10
CA LEU A 175 -34.26 12.68 -1.56
C LEU A 175 -34.80 11.66 -2.56
N ASN A 176 -34.66 11.92 -3.86
CA ASN A 176 -35.11 11.05 -4.95
C ASN A 176 -33.94 10.37 -5.67
N PHE A 177 -32.73 10.38 -5.06
CA PHE A 177 -31.56 9.78 -5.68
C PHE A 177 -31.57 8.25 -5.47
N ASP A 178 -31.63 7.51 -6.55
CA ASP A 178 -31.60 6.05 -6.54
C ASP A 178 -30.24 5.54 -7.06
N VAL A 179 -29.39 5.06 -6.15
CA VAL A 179 -28.09 4.48 -6.46
C VAL A 179 -28.21 3.26 -7.36
N SER A 180 -29.26 2.47 -7.21
CA SER A 180 -29.47 1.23 -7.99
C SER A 180 -29.79 1.47 -9.46
N SER A 181 -30.18 2.68 -9.80
CA SER A 181 -30.43 3.09 -11.20
C SER A 181 -29.16 3.42 -12.00
N ILE A 182 -28.00 3.51 -11.31
CA ILE A 182 -26.73 3.91 -11.94
C ILE A 182 -26.01 2.65 -12.41
N THR A 183 -25.75 2.56 -13.71
CA THR A 183 -24.99 1.46 -14.32
C THR A 183 -23.50 1.72 -14.26
N LEU A 184 -22.67 0.64 -14.33
CA LEU A 184 -21.21 0.74 -14.29
C LEU A 184 -20.61 1.52 -15.47
N ASP A 185 -21.32 1.57 -16.58
CA ASP A 185 -20.99 2.27 -17.82
C ASP A 185 -21.71 3.61 -17.97
N SER A 186 -22.30 4.11 -16.89
CA SER A 186 -22.93 5.43 -16.86
C SER A 186 -21.90 6.53 -17.17
N PRO A 187 -22.22 7.49 -18.06
CA PRO A 187 -21.34 8.62 -18.34
C PRO A 187 -21.19 9.58 -17.17
N THR A 188 -22.00 9.40 -16.14
CA THR A 188 -21.97 10.21 -14.92
C THR A 188 -21.73 9.32 -13.73
N GLY A 189 -20.63 9.58 -12.99
CA GLY A 189 -20.33 8.95 -11.72
C GLY A 189 -20.76 9.82 -10.53
N TYR A 190 -20.78 9.21 -9.33
CA TYR A 190 -21.20 9.90 -8.11
C TYR A 190 -20.29 9.53 -6.96
N ILE A 191 -19.97 10.50 -6.12
CA ILE A 191 -19.34 10.29 -4.81
C ILE A 191 -20.40 10.59 -3.77
N LEU A 192 -20.66 9.63 -2.87
CA LEU A 192 -21.72 9.72 -1.87
C LEU A 192 -21.13 9.67 -0.47
N GLU A 193 -21.60 10.56 0.40
CA GLU A 193 -21.45 10.41 1.85
C GLU A 193 -22.72 9.77 2.37
N VAL A 194 -22.62 8.63 3.04
CA VAL A 194 -23.75 7.82 3.47
C VAL A 194 -23.58 7.38 4.92
N ASP A 195 -24.70 7.25 5.62
CA ASP A 195 -24.76 6.52 6.87
C ASP A 195 -25.02 5.05 6.59
N LEU A 196 -24.19 4.17 7.14
CA LEU A 196 -24.33 2.73 6.94
C LEU A 196 -25.04 2.11 8.15
N GLU A 197 -26.12 1.38 7.90
CA GLU A 197 -26.68 0.49 8.91
C GLU A 197 -25.81 -0.76 9.03
N TYR A 198 -25.43 -1.09 10.27
CA TYR A 198 -24.63 -2.26 10.56
C TYR A 198 -25.49 -3.28 11.34
N PRO A 199 -26.14 -4.24 10.64
CA PRO A 199 -27.07 -5.17 11.26
C PRO A 199 -26.43 -6.04 12.34
N GLN A 200 -27.17 -6.30 13.43
CA GLN A 200 -26.66 -7.03 14.60
C GLN A 200 -26.10 -8.42 14.25
N HIS A 201 -26.66 -9.11 13.28
CA HIS A 201 -26.20 -10.45 12.89
C HIS A 201 -24.82 -10.48 12.24
N LEU A 202 -24.32 -9.33 11.78
CA LEU A 202 -22.96 -9.18 11.21
C LEU A 202 -21.91 -8.89 12.27
N HIS A 203 -22.30 -8.43 13.48
CA HIS A 203 -21.37 -8.03 14.51
C HIS A 203 -20.44 -9.17 14.92
N ASP A 204 -20.98 -10.37 15.10
CA ASP A 204 -20.19 -11.55 15.51
C ASP A 204 -19.25 -12.05 14.39
N ALA A 205 -19.66 -11.87 13.13
CA ALA A 205 -18.84 -12.24 11.98
C ALA A 205 -17.71 -11.24 11.70
N HIS A 206 -17.85 -9.98 12.14
CA HIS A 206 -16.92 -8.90 11.88
C HIS A 206 -16.29 -8.36 13.18
N THR A 207 -16.06 -9.24 14.17
CA THR A 207 -15.47 -8.85 15.46
C THR A 207 -14.05 -8.31 15.35
N ASP A 208 -13.33 -8.71 14.30
CA ASP A 208 -11.92 -8.38 14.14
C ASP A 208 -11.71 -6.94 13.69
N LEU A 209 -12.39 -6.53 12.62
CA LEU A 209 -12.31 -5.19 12.06
C LEU A 209 -13.68 -4.75 11.54
N PRO A 210 -14.25 -3.66 12.07
CA PRO A 210 -15.48 -3.11 11.53
C PRO A 210 -15.24 -2.56 10.13
N PHE A 211 -16.20 -2.74 9.23
CA PHE A 211 -16.19 -2.05 7.95
C PHE A 211 -16.34 -0.54 8.16
N CYS A 212 -15.61 0.26 7.40
CA CYS A 212 -15.66 1.72 7.44
C CYS A 212 -15.46 2.31 8.86
N PRO A 213 -14.37 1.98 9.57
CA PRO A 213 -14.12 2.54 10.89
C PRO A 213 -13.98 4.06 10.80
N THR A 214 -14.69 4.79 11.65
CA THR A 214 -14.53 6.25 11.78
C THR A 214 -13.99 6.55 13.16
N SER A 215 -12.91 7.34 13.28
CA SER A 215 -12.53 7.93 14.56
C SER A 215 -13.42 9.15 14.80
N ARG A 216 -14.48 9.00 15.61
CA ARG A 216 -15.22 10.13 16.15
C ARG A 216 -14.83 10.34 17.60
N LEU A 217 -14.44 11.55 17.94
CA LEU A 217 -14.49 12.02 19.33
C LEU A 217 -15.97 12.07 19.74
N VAL A 218 -16.32 11.41 20.84
CA VAL A 218 -17.69 11.10 21.30
C VAL A 218 -18.51 12.34 21.73
N ASN A 219 -18.18 13.55 21.37
CA ASN A 219 -18.80 14.78 21.87
C ASN A 219 -19.30 15.76 20.80
N ALA A 220 -19.75 15.31 19.65
CA ALA A 220 -20.46 16.19 18.74
C ALA A 220 -21.77 15.55 18.29
N ARG A 221 -22.87 15.96 18.91
CA ARG A 221 -24.22 15.77 18.37
C ARG A 221 -24.26 16.39 16.98
N THR A 222 -24.47 15.56 15.99
CA THR A 222 -25.22 15.77 14.76
C THR A 222 -25.22 17.16 14.14
N SER A 223 -24.40 17.36 13.18
CA SER A 223 -24.83 18.12 12.02
C SER A 223 -25.20 17.12 10.92
N PHE A 224 -26.40 17.18 10.41
CA PHE A 224 -26.79 16.53 9.17
C PHE A 224 -25.90 17.10 8.07
N SER A 225 -24.85 16.39 7.69
CA SER A 225 -24.15 16.65 6.44
C SER A 225 -25.09 16.24 5.32
N GLN A 226 -25.48 17.17 4.48
CA GLN A 226 -26.23 16.84 3.28
C GLN A 226 -25.33 15.92 2.42
N PRO A 227 -25.84 14.81 1.92
CA PRO A 227 -25.10 13.99 0.98
C PRO A 227 -24.77 14.82 -0.26
N CYS A 228 -23.53 14.78 -0.66
CA CYS A 228 -23.00 15.51 -1.79
C CYS A 228 -22.55 14.54 -2.88
N THR A 229 -22.76 14.91 -4.11
CA THR A 229 -22.40 14.07 -5.25
C THR A 229 -21.50 14.86 -6.19
N ILE A 230 -20.40 14.26 -6.59
CA ILE A 230 -19.54 14.80 -7.63
C ILE A 230 -19.85 14.05 -8.92
N ARG A 231 -20.08 14.76 -10.01
CA ARG A 231 -20.43 14.21 -11.31
C ARG A 231 -19.17 14.02 -12.15
N SER A 232 -18.98 12.86 -12.74
CA SER A 232 -17.96 12.67 -13.78
C SER A 232 -18.59 12.61 -15.16
N VAL A 233 -17.93 13.17 -16.14
CA VAL A 233 -18.26 13.01 -17.54
C VAL A 233 -17.13 12.22 -18.20
N THR A 234 -17.47 11.19 -18.95
CA THR A 234 -16.53 10.41 -19.77
C THR A 234 -16.20 11.11 -21.07
#